data_3d3a11245c0e60e76d887c319cc799cc
#
_entry.id   3d3a11245c0e60e76d887c319cc799cc
#
_cell.length_a   1.000
_cell.length_b   1.000
_cell.length_c   1.000
_cell.angle_alpha   90.00
_cell.angle_beta   90.00
_cell.angle_gamma   90.00
#
_symmetry.space_group_name_H-M   'P 1'
#
loop_
_entity.id
_entity.type
_entity.pdbx_description
1 polymer ?
#
loop_
_entity_poly.entity_id
_entity_poly.type
_entity_poly.pdbx_seq_one_letter_code
_entity_poly.pdbx_strand_id
1 'polypeptide(L)'
;MSTDKKNISIVGAGLMGHGIALTFAKAGYTVSVFDPIEDVLLNLTERIENSLHGMGIEEQGIKKILENIRICSVLEKCVGEADIVIEAAPEKIELKKSLFSQIESVAPNNSIFASNTSVIPITKIMVYNAVLLYGAIIDRTHL
;
A
#
# COMPACT_ATOMS: atom_id res chain seq x y z
N MET A 1 26.68 -5.09 -2.23
CA MET A 1 25.44 -4.46 -2.76
C MET A 1 24.49 -4.27 -1.61
N SER A 2 24.26 -3.05 -1.23
CA SER A 2 23.16 -2.68 -0.34
C SER A 2 21.87 -2.92 -1.11
N THR A 3 21.14 -3.98 -0.76
CA THR A 3 19.74 -4.08 -1.18
C THR A 3 18.97 -3.13 -0.27
N ASP A 4 18.91 -1.86 -0.64
CA ASP A 4 18.03 -0.91 0.03
C ASP A 4 16.61 -1.44 -0.13
N LYS A 5 16.08 -2.00 0.97
CA LYS A 5 14.70 -2.48 0.99
C LYS A 5 13.79 -1.28 0.75
N LYS A 6 12.94 -1.39 -0.27
CA LYS A 6 11.96 -0.36 -0.58
C LYS A 6 10.90 -0.26 0.51
N ASN A 7 10.51 0.97 0.81
CA ASN A 7 9.39 1.26 1.70
C ASN A 7 8.09 1.25 0.88
N ILE A 8 7.22 0.32 1.19
CA ILE A 8 5.92 0.17 0.53
C ILE A 8 4.85 0.78 1.43
N SER A 9 4.05 1.67 0.90
CA SER A 9 2.90 2.22 1.61
C SER A 9 1.60 1.76 0.97
N ILE A 10 0.70 1.22 1.79
CA ILE A 10 -0.62 0.76 1.37
C ILE A 10 -1.66 1.72 1.92
N VAL A 11 -2.46 2.29 1.05
CA VAL A 11 -3.55 3.19 1.42
C VAL A 11 -4.88 2.50 1.11
N GLY A 12 -5.55 2.09 2.17
CA GLY A 12 -6.69 1.20 2.14
C GLY A 12 -6.33 -0.19 2.69
N ALA A 13 -6.94 -0.57 3.81
CA ALA A 13 -6.67 -1.82 4.53
C ALA A 13 -7.84 -2.82 4.46
N GLY A 14 -8.67 -2.72 3.44
CA GLY A 14 -9.73 -3.67 3.14
C GLY A 14 -9.21 -5.03 2.71
N LEU A 15 -10.04 -5.82 2.04
CA LEU A 15 -9.69 -7.18 1.60
C LEU A 15 -8.43 -7.20 0.72
N MET A 16 -8.37 -6.33 -0.28
CA MET A 16 -7.21 -6.27 -1.20
C MET A 16 -5.99 -5.64 -0.52
N GLY A 17 -6.15 -4.53 0.19
CA GLY A 17 -5.06 -3.85 0.88
C GLY A 17 -4.35 -4.73 1.91
N HIS A 18 -5.11 -5.49 2.70
CA HIS A 18 -4.56 -6.47 3.63
C HIS A 18 -3.73 -7.56 2.93
N GLY A 19 -4.22 -8.11 1.82
CA GLY A 19 -3.51 -9.12 1.04
C GLY A 19 -2.24 -8.59 0.38
N ILE A 20 -2.27 -7.35 -0.12
CA ILE A 20 -1.10 -6.67 -0.70
C ILE A 20 -0.05 -6.43 0.39
N ALA A 21 -0.46 -5.91 1.55
CA ALA A 21 0.42 -5.67 2.69
C ALA A 21 1.13 -6.96 3.13
N LEU A 22 0.37 -8.05 3.30
CA LEU A 22 0.89 -9.36 3.65
C LEU A 22 1.92 -9.86 2.62
N THR A 23 1.63 -9.71 1.33
CA THR A 23 2.50 -10.19 0.25
C THR A 23 3.86 -9.49 0.28
N PHE A 24 3.89 -8.17 0.41
CA PHE A 24 5.14 -7.42 0.49
C PHE A 24 5.88 -7.66 1.80
N ALA A 25 5.19 -7.73 2.94
CA ALA A 25 5.80 -8.02 4.24
C ALA A 25 6.44 -9.41 4.28
N LYS A 26 5.77 -10.42 3.70
CA LYS A 26 6.30 -11.77 3.55
C LYS A 26 7.55 -11.81 2.67
N ALA A 27 7.62 -10.97 1.66
CA ALA A 27 8.81 -10.80 0.82
C ALA A 27 9.95 -10.01 1.49
N GLY A 28 9.73 -9.52 2.71
CA GLY A 28 10.74 -8.83 3.52
C GLY A 28 10.82 -7.32 3.31
N TYR A 29 9.85 -6.71 2.63
CA TYR A 29 9.75 -5.26 2.50
C TYR A 29 9.20 -4.62 3.77
N THR A 30 9.60 -3.38 4.05
CA THR A 30 8.95 -2.55 5.07
C THR A 30 7.62 -2.04 4.51
N VAL A 31 6.53 -2.33 5.19
CA VAL A 31 5.17 -2.00 4.74
C VAL A 31 4.50 -1.09 5.75
N SER A 32 4.09 0.10 5.33
CA SER A 32 3.25 1.00 6.12
C SER A 32 1.82 0.94 5.60
N VAL A 33 0.85 0.84 6.49
CA VAL A 33 -0.57 0.72 6.11
C VAL A 33 -1.40 1.79 6.78
N PHE A 34 -2.24 2.46 6.01
CA PHE A 34 -3.21 3.44 6.46
C PHE A 34 -4.60 3.13 5.94
N ASP A 35 -5.61 3.37 6.77
CA ASP A 35 -7.02 3.40 6.39
C ASP A 35 -7.72 4.48 7.23
N PRO A 36 -8.64 5.28 6.66
CA PRO A 36 -9.38 6.29 7.42
C PRO A 36 -10.36 5.69 8.41
N ILE A 37 -10.71 4.40 8.27
CA ILE A 37 -11.62 3.68 9.16
C ILE A 37 -10.79 2.96 10.23
N GLU A 38 -10.85 3.47 11.46
CA GLU A 38 -10.06 2.97 12.58
C GLU A 38 -10.30 1.47 12.84
N ASP A 39 -11.54 1.02 12.80
CA ASP A 39 -11.88 -0.39 13.00
C ASP A 39 -11.21 -1.32 11.99
N VAL A 40 -11.01 -0.85 10.77
CA VAL A 40 -10.30 -1.62 9.73
C VAL A 40 -8.83 -1.79 10.07
N LEU A 41 -8.20 -0.74 10.61
CA LEU A 41 -6.80 -0.78 11.07
C LEU A 41 -6.63 -1.64 12.32
N LEU A 42 -7.53 -1.53 13.30
CA LEU A 42 -7.46 -2.32 14.54
C LEU A 42 -7.49 -3.82 14.27
N ASN A 43 -8.25 -4.25 13.28
CA ASN A 43 -8.39 -5.66 12.92
C ASN A 43 -7.35 -6.15 11.88
N LEU A 44 -6.49 -5.27 11.39
CA LEU A 44 -5.57 -5.60 10.30
C LEU A 44 -4.56 -6.68 10.68
N THR A 45 -3.94 -6.56 11.85
CA THR A 45 -2.93 -7.53 12.33
C THR A 45 -3.52 -8.91 12.45
N GLU A 46 -4.67 -9.04 13.10
CA GLU A 46 -5.36 -10.34 13.26
C GLU A 46 -5.74 -10.95 11.90
N ARG A 47 -6.21 -10.15 10.96
CA ARG A 47 -6.55 -10.62 9.61
C ARG A 47 -5.33 -11.12 8.86
N ILE A 48 -4.18 -10.48 9.01
CA ILE A 48 -2.91 -10.91 8.42
C ILE A 48 -2.43 -12.19 9.08
N GLU A 49 -2.46 -12.27 10.41
CA GLU A 49 -2.12 -13.49 11.15
C GLU A 49 -2.95 -14.69 10.69
N ASN A 50 -4.27 -14.53 10.63
CA ASN A 50 -5.18 -15.59 10.18
C ASN A 50 -4.87 -16.04 8.75
N SER A 51 -4.52 -15.11 7.86
CA SER A 51 -4.14 -15.45 6.49
C SER A 51 -2.81 -16.22 6.44
N LEU A 52 -1.83 -15.84 7.25
CA LEU A 52 -0.53 -16.52 7.34
C LEU A 52 -0.67 -17.92 7.95
N HIS A 53 -1.51 -18.09 8.97
CA HIS A 53 -1.87 -19.41 9.51
C HIS A 53 -2.52 -20.29 8.44
N GLY A 54 -3.45 -19.73 7.67
CA GLY A 54 -4.09 -20.43 6.55
C GLY A 54 -3.12 -20.87 5.45
N MET A 55 -1.98 -20.17 5.33
CA MET A 55 -0.87 -20.56 4.42
C MET A 55 0.07 -21.61 5.03
N GLY A 56 -0.16 -22.06 6.26
CA GLY A 56 0.69 -23.03 6.95
C GLY A 56 2.01 -22.46 7.47
N ILE A 57 2.09 -21.14 7.67
CA ILE A 57 3.29 -20.50 8.25
C ILE A 57 3.28 -20.67 9.77
N GLU A 58 4.40 -21.12 10.30
CA GLU A 58 4.58 -21.31 11.74
C GLU A 58 4.63 -19.97 12.50
N GLU A 59 4.26 -20.00 13.78
CA GLU A 59 4.15 -18.84 14.67
C GLU A 59 5.38 -17.92 14.63
N GLN A 60 6.57 -18.50 14.61
CA GLN A 60 7.82 -17.75 14.59
C GLN A 60 8.02 -17.01 13.25
N GLY A 61 7.59 -17.62 12.15
CA GLY A 61 7.57 -16.98 10.83
C GLY A 61 6.56 -15.85 10.74
N ILE A 62 5.39 -16.03 11.35
CA ILE A 62 4.33 -14.99 11.41
C ILE A 62 4.83 -13.75 12.16
N LYS A 63 5.41 -13.93 13.33
CA LYS A 63 6.00 -12.81 14.10
C LYS A 63 7.00 -12.01 13.28
N LYS A 64 7.92 -12.70 12.61
CA LYS A 64 8.93 -12.08 11.76
C LYS A 64 8.33 -11.30 10.59
N ILE A 65 7.26 -11.77 9.99
CA ILE A 65 6.56 -11.08 8.91
C ILE A 65 5.85 -9.84 9.44
N LEU A 66 5.18 -9.94 10.59
CA LEU A 66 4.47 -8.82 11.22
C LEU A 66 5.41 -7.68 11.65
N GLU A 67 6.66 -7.97 12.00
CA GLU A 67 7.67 -6.94 12.28
C GLU A 67 7.96 -6.03 11.08
N ASN A 68 7.65 -6.48 9.87
CA ASN A 68 7.79 -5.68 8.66
C ASN A 68 6.59 -4.73 8.42
N ILE A 69 5.52 -4.84 9.21
CA ILE A 69 4.28 -4.07 9.01
C ILE A 69 4.15 -2.97 10.06
N ARG A 70 3.94 -1.75 9.60
CA ARG A 70 3.67 -0.58 10.41
C ARG A 70 2.25 -0.08 10.14
N ILE A 71 1.42 0.00 11.16
CA ILE A 71 0.08 0.58 11.08
C ILE A 71 0.17 2.08 11.39
N CYS A 72 -0.34 2.90 10.50
CA CYS A 72 -0.28 4.36 10.60
C CYS A 72 -1.68 4.93 10.83
N SER A 73 -1.82 5.78 11.84
CA SER A 73 -3.08 6.47 12.16
C SER A 73 -3.33 7.71 11.29
N VAL A 74 -2.30 8.21 10.61
CA VAL A 74 -2.39 9.36 9.71
C VAL A 74 -1.68 9.08 8.38
N LEU A 75 -2.24 9.60 7.29
CA LEU A 75 -1.75 9.37 5.94
C LEU A 75 -0.31 9.83 5.74
N GLU A 76 0.05 10.99 6.28
CA GLU A 76 1.39 11.59 6.18
C GLU A 76 2.48 10.66 6.71
N LYS A 77 2.21 9.99 7.85
CA LYS A 77 3.15 9.03 8.43
C LYS A 77 3.25 7.74 7.61
N CYS A 78 2.18 7.39 6.91
CA CYS A 78 2.18 6.20 6.06
C CYS A 78 3.00 6.42 4.79
N VAL A 79 2.83 7.56 4.12
CA VAL A 79 3.38 7.78 2.78
C VAL A 79 4.62 8.66 2.73
N GLY A 80 4.96 9.36 3.82
CA GLY A 80 6.04 10.37 3.86
C GLY A 80 7.44 9.85 3.54
N GLU A 81 7.68 8.56 3.65
CA GLU A 81 8.96 7.91 3.33
C GLU A 81 8.80 6.79 2.28
N ALA A 82 7.69 6.79 1.55
CA ALA A 82 7.37 5.72 0.61
C ALA A 82 8.21 5.79 -0.67
N ASP A 83 8.77 4.67 -1.07
CA ASP A 83 9.28 4.47 -2.44
C ASP A 83 8.14 4.15 -3.41
N ILE A 84 7.18 3.37 -2.92
CA ILE A 84 5.99 2.96 -3.67
C ILE A 84 4.75 3.15 -2.80
N VAL A 85 3.76 3.83 -3.32
CA VAL A 85 2.43 3.97 -2.69
C VAL A 85 1.42 3.19 -3.51
N ILE A 86 0.74 2.26 -2.86
CA ILE A 86 -0.31 1.42 -3.48
C ILE A 86 -1.66 1.82 -2.89
N GLU A 87 -2.53 2.35 -3.72
CA GLU A 87 -3.91 2.67 -3.37
C GLU A 87 -4.79 1.43 -3.55
N ALA A 88 -5.50 1.04 -2.51
CA ALA A 88 -6.45 -0.07 -2.45
C ALA A 88 -7.79 0.35 -1.80
N ALA A 89 -8.18 1.60 -1.98
CA ALA A 89 -9.46 2.14 -1.50
C ALA A 89 -10.65 1.63 -2.34
N PRO A 90 -11.90 1.80 -1.85
CA PRO A 90 -13.09 1.41 -2.61
C PRO A 90 -13.16 2.02 -4.01
N GLU A 91 -13.75 1.28 -4.96
CA GLU A 91 -13.89 1.65 -6.37
C GLU A 91 -14.85 2.83 -6.59
N LYS A 92 -14.49 4.00 -6.07
CA LYS A 92 -15.20 5.27 -6.23
C LYS A 92 -14.26 6.32 -6.78
N ILE A 93 -14.53 6.81 -7.99
CA ILE A 93 -13.62 7.70 -8.71
C ILE A 93 -13.28 8.98 -7.94
N GLU A 94 -14.26 9.63 -7.34
CA GLU A 94 -14.03 10.89 -6.60
C GLU A 94 -13.25 10.65 -5.31
N LEU A 95 -13.45 9.51 -4.63
CA LEU A 95 -12.65 9.11 -3.48
C LEU A 95 -11.19 8.89 -3.88
N LYS A 96 -10.95 8.17 -4.96
CA LYS A 96 -9.59 7.89 -5.46
C LYS A 96 -8.88 9.17 -5.90
N LYS A 97 -9.56 10.08 -6.60
CA LYS A 97 -9.01 11.39 -6.98
C LYS A 97 -8.60 12.22 -5.76
N SER A 98 -9.48 12.33 -4.77
CA SER A 98 -9.19 13.04 -3.53
C SER A 98 -8.00 12.42 -2.79
N LEU A 99 -7.97 11.10 -2.72
CA LEU A 99 -6.92 10.36 -2.04
C LEU A 99 -5.56 10.55 -2.71
N PHE A 100 -5.48 10.45 -4.04
CA PHE A 100 -4.24 10.69 -4.76
C PHE A 100 -3.75 12.13 -4.64
N SER A 101 -4.65 13.11 -4.64
CA SER A 101 -4.28 14.51 -4.36
C SER A 101 -3.63 14.67 -2.99
N GLN A 102 -4.16 14.01 -1.98
CA GLN A 102 -3.57 14.01 -0.62
C GLN A 102 -2.22 13.28 -0.59
N ILE A 103 -2.12 12.11 -1.22
CA ILE A 103 -0.88 11.35 -1.32
C ILE A 103 0.21 12.17 -2.02
N GLU A 104 -0.09 12.81 -3.14
CA GLU A 104 0.85 13.65 -3.87
C GLU A 104 1.41 14.80 -3.03
N SER A 105 0.60 15.37 -2.15
CA SER A 105 1.02 16.51 -1.31
C SER A 105 2.04 16.14 -0.24
N VAL A 106 2.14 14.86 0.14
CA VAL A 106 2.95 14.41 1.29
C VAL A 106 3.98 13.33 0.95
N ALA A 107 3.81 12.62 -0.15
CA ALA A 107 4.76 11.59 -0.57
C ALA A 107 6.04 12.20 -1.17
N PRO A 108 7.19 11.52 -1.06
CA PRO A 108 8.40 11.94 -1.74
C PRO A 108 8.22 12.10 -3.26
N ASN A 109 8.90 13.08 -3.85
CA ASN A 109 8.77 13.41 -5.28
C ASN A 109 9.13 12.26 -6.23
N ASN A 110 9.96 11.34 -5.77
CA ASN A 110 10.41 10.16 -6.53
C ASN A 110 9.60 8.90 -6.22
N SER A 111 8.55 9.00 -5.42
CA SER A 111 7.66 7.87 -5.14
C SER A 111 6.92 7.41 -6.39
N ILE A 112 6.76 6.11 -6.53
CA ILE A 112 5.92 5.50 -7.55
C ILE A 112 4.51 5.33 -6.96
N PHE A 113 3.49 5.77 -7.69
CA PHE A 113 2.10 5.58 -7.29
C PHE A 113 1.46 4.47 -8.12
N ALA A 114 0.75 3.59 -7.45
CA ALA A 114 0.04 2.49 -8.06
C ALA A 114 -1.40 2.43 -7.52
N SER A 115 -2.34 2.00 -8.33
CA SER A 115 -3.73 1.77 -7.92
C SER A 115 -4.14 0.33 -8.15
N ASN A 116 -4.81 -0.26 -7.16
CA ASN A 116 -5.47 -1.55 -7.28
C ASN A 116 -6.90 -1.37 -7.81
N THR A 117 -7.04 -0.68 -8.94
CA THR A 117 -8.31 -0.55 -9.66
C THR A 117 -8.36 -1.53 -10.82
N SER A 118 -9.51 -2.16 -11.04
CA SER A 118 -9.74 -3.07 -12.17
C SER A 118 -10.71 -2.47 -13.20
N VAL A 119 -11.46 -1.45 -12.84
CA VAL A 119 -12.58 -0.91 -13.63
C VAL A 119 -12.38 0.56 -14.02
N ILE A 120 -11.79 1.37 -13.13
CA ILE A 120 -11.63 2.79 -13.37
C ILE A 120 -10.32 3.05 -14.15
N PRO A 121 -10.36 3.66 -15.34
CA PRO A 121 -9.14 4.02 -16.04
C PRO A 121 -8.26 4.95 -15.19
N ILE A 122 -6.98 4.61 -15.07
CA ILE A 122 -6.04 5.35 -14.22
C ILE A 122 -5.95 6.83 -14.61
N THR A 123 -6.06 7.12 -15.90
CA THR A 123 -6.08 8.48 -16.44
C THR A 123 -7.24 9.33 -15.96
N LYS A 124 -8.30 8.71 -15.43
CA LYS A 124 -9.43 9.41 -14.80
C LYS A 124 -9.21 9.68 -13.30
N ILE A 125 -8.30 8.96 -12.68
CA ILE A 125 -8.02 9.06 -11.24
C ILE A 125 -6.88 10.04 -10.98
N MET A 126 -5.88 10.05 -11.84
CA MET A 126 -4.64 10.79 -11.65
C MET A 126 -4.40 11.76 -12.79
N VAL A 127 -4.13 13.02 -12.44
CA VAL A 127 -3.85 14.08 -13.41
C VAL A 127 -2.38 14.10 -13.77
N TYR A 128 -1.49 13.71 -12.84
CA TYR A 128 -0.04 13.67 -13.04
C TYR A 128 0.56 12.49 -12.24
N ASN A 129 1.45 11.73 -12.85
CA ASN A 129 2.39 10.81 -12.18
C ASN A 129 1.88 9.45 -11.63
N ALA A 130 0.97 8.79 -12.32
CA ALA A 130 0.46 7.51 -11.82
C ALA A 130 0.76 6.29 -12.66
N VAL A 131 0.76 5.14 -11.99
CA VAL A 131 1.08 3.83 -12.54
C VAL A 131 -0.01 2.82 -12.22
N LEU A 132 -0.37 2.01 -13.18
CA LEU A 132 -1.35 0.93 -13.01
C LEU A 132 -0.67 -0.40 -12.64
N LEU A 133 -1.15 -1.07 -11.59
CA LEU A 133 -0.64 -2.39 -11.17
C LEU A 133 -1.11 -3.55 -12.05
N TYR A 134 -1.91 -3.29 -13.07
CA TYR A 134 -2.32 -4.31 -14.03
C TYR A 134 -1.61 -4.08 -15.37
N GLY A 135 -0.33 -4.47 -15.44
CA GLY A 135 0.37 -4.69 -16.70
C GLY A 135 1.36 -3.64 -17.17
N ALA A 136 1.56 -2.49 -16.50
CA ALA A 136 2.67 -1.59 -16.84
C ALA A 136 3.10 -0.71 -15.67
N ILE A 137 4.38 -0.74 -15.35
CA ILE A 137 5.04 0.22 -14.46
C ILE A 137 5.53 1.36 -15.36
N ILE A 138 5.03 2.58 -15.12
CA ILE A 138 5.53 3.79 -15.78
C ILE A 138 6.35 4.58 -14.77
N ASP A 139 7.63 4.75 -15.05
CA ASP A 139 8.55 5.51 -14.19
C ASP A 139 8.30 7.02 -14.35
N ARG A 140 8.17 7.72 -13.20
CA ARG A 140 7.99 9.18 -13.13
C ARG A 140 9.18 9.99 -13.67
N THR A 141 10.34 9.36 -13.90
CA THR A 141 11.57 10.04 -14.29
C THR A 141 11.63 10.43 -15.76
N HIS A 142 10.61 10.10 -16.56
CA HIS A 142 10.60 10.33 -18.00
C HIS A 142 9.43 11.17 -18.53
N LEU A 143 8.84 12.03 -17.68
CA LEU A 143 7.87 13.03 -18.13
C LEU A 143 8.38 14.44 -17.90
#